data_2269e2064afe94b035a761acfc2a900f
#
_entry.id   2269e2064afe94b035a761acfc2a900f
#
_cell.length_a   1.000
_cell.length_b   1.000
_cell.length_c   1.000
_cell.angle_alpha   90.00
_cell.angle_beta   90.00
_cell.angle_gamma   90.00
#
_symmetry.space_group_name_H-M   'P 1'
#
loop_
_entity.id
_entity.type
_entity.pdbx_description
1 polymer ?
#
loop_
_entity_poly.entity_id
_entity_poly.type
_entity_poly.pdbx_seq_one_letter_code
_entity_poly.pdbx_strand_id
1 'polypeptide(L)'
;MLSKNTYFRCKCKEIDSAETLIQLKKTILHIIKSYGFNYYSLYKESPYPLTKRKFTLLSCFDDNFTIDRETHNSVLTILSNATLLYPPSIFSWQTHIKKQHPKTLSYFNKKNIKDGCSTIYKTPKDENVLCSFFRGENLTKQDGHNVDDLSLLLISASMACKYSSLTESNNDSPPLTIREVEIMRWASEGKTSSDIANILHLSTSTINFHMQNILEKLAVPNKVAAIAKAICYNLI
;
A
#
# COMPACT_ATOMS: atom_id res chain seq x y z
N MET A 1 -0.29 -34.99 3.29
CA MET A 1 -0.62 -33.77 2.54
C MET A 1 -1.16 -32.75 3.50
N LEU A 2 -0.46 -31.65 3.72
CA LEU A 2 -0.99 -30.51 4.48
C LEU A 2 -2.23 -29.99 3.77
N SER A 3 -3.30 -29.67 4.51
CA SER A 3 -4.49 -29.07 3.88
C SER A 3 -4.07 -27.77 3.16
N LYS A 4 -4.74 -27.43 2.04
CA LYS A 4 -4.46 -26.17 1.30
C LYS A 4 -4.39 -24.96 2.24
N ASN A 5 -5.23 -24.95 3.27
CA ASN A 5 -5.33 -23.90 4.27
C ASN A 5 -4.07 -23.81 5.17
N THR A 6 -3.45 -24.94 5.51
CA THR A 6 -2.24 -24.99 6.33
C THR A 6 -1.01 -24.54 5.55
N TYR A 7 -0.90 -24.96 4.29
CA TYR A 7 0.19 -24.53 3.39
C TYR A 7 0.17 -23.02 3.18
N PHE A 8 -1.00 -22.46 2.96
CA PHE A 8 -1.22 -21.05 2.75
C PHE A 8 -0.84 -20.21 4.00
N ARG A 9 -1.33 -20.59 5.18
CA ARG A 9 -0.96 -19.90 6.44
C ARG A 9 0.54 -19.91 6.69
N CYS A 10 1.25 -20.95 6.26
CA CYS A 10 2.70 -21.03 6.35
C CYS A 10 3.37 -19.93 5.49
N LYS A 11 2.87 -19.72 4.26
CA LYS A 11 3.42 -18.70 3.33
C LYS A 11 3.20 -17.26 3.83
N CYS A 12 2.05 -16.96 4.39
CA CYS A 12 1.82 -15.66 5.02
C CYS A 12 2.76 -15.45 6.22
N LYS A 13 2.96 -16.45 7.07
CA LYS A 13 3.92 -16.36 8.18
C LYS A 13 5.36 -16.14 7.71
N GLU A 14 5.78 -16.78 6.60
CA GLU A 14 7.10 -16.53 6.00
C GLU A 14 7.26 -15.06 5.59
N ILE A 15 6.22 -14.45 4.99
CA ILE A 15 6.20 -13.03 4.64
C ILE A 15 6.28 -12.15 5.90
N ASP A 16 5.46 -12.44 6.89
CA ASP A 16 5.37 -11.67 8.13
C ASP A 16 6.67 -11.72 8.95
N SER A 17 7.44 -12.81 8.84
CA SER A 17 8.73 -12.98 9.52
C SER A 17 9.88 -12.18 8.91
N ALA A 18 9.72 -11.57 7.72
CA ALA A 18 10.77 -10.79 7.10
C ALA A 18 11.03 -9.49 7.91
N GLU A 19 12.26 -9.27 8.34
CA GLU A 19 12.65 -8.09 9.14
C GLU A 19 13.20 -6.95 8.29
N THR A 20 13.62 -7.25 7.07
CA THR A 20 14.20 -6.27 6.14
C THR A 20 13.57 -6.36 4.76
N LEU A 21 13.66 -5.27 3.98
CA LEU A 21 13.21 -5.26 2.58
C LEU A 21 13.94 -6.30 1.73
N ILE A 22 15.20 -6.58 2.02
CA ILE A 22 16.00 -7.59 1.30
C ILE A 22 15.45 -9.00 1.57
N GLN A 23 15.14 -9.31 2.83
CA GLN A 23 14.50 -10.57 3.20
C GLN A 23 13.11 -10.67 2.56
N LEU A 24 12.30 -9.62 2.65
CA LEU A 24 10.98 -9.57 2.04
C LEU A 24 11.05 -9.83 0.53
N LYS A 25 11.97 -9.17 -0.20
CA LYS A 25 12.18 -9.41 -1.64
C LYS A 25 12.44 -10.89 -1.96
N LYS A 26 13.33 -11.53 -1.21
CA LYS A 26 13.69 -12.94 -1.41
C LYS A 26 12.52 -13.88 -1.11
N THR A 27 11.83 -13.65 0.00
CA THR A 27 10.67 -14.44 0.44
C THR A 27 9.54 -14.35 -0.57
N ILE A 28 9.18 -13.14 -1.03
CA ILE A 28 8.14 -12.96 -2.04
C ILE A 28 8.50 -13.72 -3.31
N LEU A 29 9.74 -13.55 -3.83
CA LEU A 29 10.15 -14.22 -5.05
C LEU A 29 10.10 -15.74 -4.94
N HIS A 30 10.49 -16.30 -3.79
CA HIS A 30 10.38 -17.73 -3.51
C HIS A 30 8.91 -18.20 -3.55
N ILE A 31 8.03 -17.47 -2.89
CA ILE A 31 6.62 -17.83 -2.81
C ILE A 31 5.95 -17.76 -4.18
N ILE A 32 6.10 -16.65 -4.92
CA ILE A 32 5.40 -16.48 -6.21
C ILE A 32 5.86 -17.48 -7.28
N LYS A 33 7.12 -17.94 -7.21
CA LYS A 33 7.61 -19.01 -8.09
C LYS A 33 6.82 -20.31 -7.90
N SER A 34 6.39 -20.63 -6.70
CA SER A 34 5.55 -21.82 -6.45
C SER A 34 4.14 -21.70 -7.06
N TYR A 35 3.73 -20.47 -7.41
CA TYR A 35 2.47 -20.18 -8.14
C TYR A 35 2.69 -19.97 -9.66
N GLY A 36 3.91 -20.23 -10.17
CA GLY A 36 4.21 -20.12 -11.59
C GLY A 36 4.48 -18.69 -12.07
N PHE A 37 4.74 -17.75 -11.17
CA PHE A 37 5.16 -16.39 -11.55
C PHE A 37 6.67 -16.24 -11.46
N ASN A 38 7.24 -15.48 -12.39
CA ASN A 38 8.69 -15.24 -12.46
C ASN A 38 9.11 -13.94 -11.78
N TYR A 39 8.21 -12.93 -11.81
CA TYR A 39 8.48 -11.58 -11.34
C TYR A 39 7.30 -11.02 -10.56
N TYR A 40 7.58 -10.00 -9.73
CA TYR A 40 6.57 -9.25 -9.01
C TYR A 40 6.94 -7.78 -8.89
N SER A 41 5.93 -6.95 -8.64
CA SER A 41 6.12 -5.59 -8.16
C SER A 41 5.04 -5.22 -7.14
N LEU A 42 5.44 -4.47 -6.13
CA LEU A 42 4.56 -3.82 -5.16
C LEU A 42 4.70 -2.32 -5.35
N TYR A 43 3.66 -1.67 -5.82
CA TYR A 43 3.63 -0.24 -6.01
C TYR A 43 2.73 0.38 -4.96
N LYS A 44 3.31 1.11 -4.01
CA LYS A 44 2.61 1.69 -2.87
C LYS A 44 2.41 3.18 -3.09
N GLU A 45 1.17 3.62 -2.92
CA GLU A 45 0.77 5.01 -2.91
C GLU A 45 0.51 5.47 -1.47
N SER A 46 1.22 6.51 -1.03
CA SER A 46 0.95 7.14 0.26
C SER A 46 -0.30 8.02 0.18
N PRO A 47 -1.19 8.00 1.19
CA PRO A 47 -2.43 8.78 1.14
C PRO A 47 -2.19 10.30 1.29
N TYR A 48 -1.02 10.70 1.75
CA TYR A 48 -0.63 12.10 1.95
C TYR A 48 0.78 12.36 1.42
N PRO A 49 1.12 13.55 0.85
CA PRO A 49 0.27 14.73 0.61
C PRO A 49 -0.76 14.54 -0.52
N LEU A 50 -1.95 15.15 -0.38
CA LEU A 50 -3.06 14.96 -1.32
C LEU A 50 -2.75 15.44 -2.75
N THR A 51 -1.99 16.54 -2.89
CA THR A 51 -1.68 17.16 -4.19
C THR A 51 -0.48 16.54 -4.90
N LYS A 52 0.42 15.90 -4.17
CA LYS A 52 1.64 15.28 -4.70
C LYS A 52 1.93 13.99 -3.95
N ARG A 53 1.10 12.99 -4.20
CA ARG A 53 1.22 11.69 -3.55
C ARG A 53 2.60 11.09 -3.79
N LYS A 54 3.15 10.48 -2.77
CA LYS A 54 4.42 9.78 -2.85
C LYS A 54 4.16 8.33 -3.24
N PHE A 55 5.05 7.83 -4.10
CA PHE A 55 5.00 6.45 -4.56
C PHE A 55 6.31 5.77 -4.20
N THR A 56 6.21 4.53 -3.78
CA THR A 56 7.36 3.67 -3.55
C THR A 56 7.16 2.35 -4.27
N LEU A 57 8.24 1.81 -4.83
CA LEU A 57 8.25 0.56 -5.60
C LEU A 57 9.16 -0.45 -4.92
N LEU A 58 8.64 -1.63 -4.68
CA LEU A 58 9.42 -2.83 -4.37
C LEU A 58 9.23 -3.83 -5.50
N SER A 59 10.31 -4.26 -6.15
CA SER A 59 10.24 -5.25 -7.22
C SER A 59 11.44 -6.19 -7.16
N CYS A 60 11.31 -7.32 -7.86
CA CYS A 60 12.43 -8.23 -8.11
C CYS A 60 13.15 -7.95 -9.43
N PHE A 61 12.77 -6.91 -10.14
CA PHE A 61 13.49 -6.47 -11.32
C PHE A 61 14.83 -5.84 -10.93
N ASP A 62 15.82 -5.96 -11.80
CA ASP A 62 17.11 -5.31 -11.61
C ASP A 62 16.98 -3.80 -11.51
N ASP A 63 17.90 -3.13 -10.85
CA ASP A 63 17.89 -1.67 -10.65
C ASP A 63 17.88 -0.88 -11.97
N ASN A 64 18.29 -1.50 -13.09
CA ASN A 64 18.19 -0.97 -14.44
C ASN A 64 16.79 -1.11 -15.06
N PHE A 65 15.83 -1.71 -14.36
CA PHE A 65 14.45 -1.79 -14.78
C PHE A 65 13.75 -0.47 -14.45
N THR A 66 13.91 0.50 -15.30
CA THR A 66 13.20 1.78 -15.18
C THR A 66 11.80 1.62 -15.74
N ILE A 67 10.80 1.96 -14.96
CA ILE A 67 9.42 2.11 -15.44
C ILE A 67 9.36 3.41 -16.23
N ASP A 68 8.96 3.36 -17.49
CA ASP A 68 8.78 4.56 -18.29
C ASP A 68 7.60 5.42 -17.76
N ARG A 69 7.58 6.69 -18.13
CA ARG A 69 6.58 7.65 -17.66
C ARG A 69 5.15 7.22 -18.00
N GLU A 70 4.95 6.57 -19.12
CA GLU A 70 3.63 6.13 -19.60
C GLU A 70 3.13 4.94 -18.77
N THR A 71 3.99 3.96 -18.51
CA THR A 71 3.70 2.83 -17.62
C THR A 71 3.44 3.32 -16.19
N HIS A 72 4.21 4.29 -15.71
CA HIS A 72 3.97 4.92 -14.42
C HIS A 72 2.59 5.57 -14.36
N ASN A 73 2.20 6.37 -15.36
CA ASN A 73 0.89 7.00 -15.41
C ASN A 73 -0.25 5.95 -15.49
N SER A 74 -0.03 4.84 -16.18
CA SER A 74 -0.99 3.74 -16.24
C SER A 74 -1.20 3.10 -14.88
N VAL A 75 -0.12 2.87 -14.13
CA VAL A 75 -0.18 2.37 -12.75
C VAL A 75 -0.93 3.35 -11.85
N LEU A 76 -0.68 4.66 -11.97
CA LEU A 76 -1.41 5.68 -11.22
C LEU A 76 -2.91 5.67 -11.53
N THR A 77 -3.28 5.51 -12.81
CA THR A 77 -4.69 5.42 -13.21
C THR A 77 -5.35 4.18 -12.62
N ILE A 78 -4.66 3.05 -12.60
CA ILE A 78 -5.15 1.82 -11.98
C ILE A 78 -5.35 2.03 -10.48
N LEU A 79 -4.39 2.63 -9.78
CA LEU A 79 -4.50 2.92 -8.35
C LEU A 79 -5.62 3.91 -8.02
N SER A 80 -5.79 4.96 -8.80
CA SER A 80 -6.85 5.95 -8.58
C SER A 80 -8.26 5.38 -8.81
N ASN A 81 -8.40 4.46 -9.75
CA ASN A 81 -9.66 3.76 -10.01
C ASN A 81 -9.94 2.64 -9.00
N ALA A 82 -8.92 2.20 -8.26
CA ALA A 82 -9.01 1.10 -7.30
C ALA A 82 -9.86 1.43 -6.08
N THR A 83 -9.99 2.69 -5.72
CA THR A 83 -10.89 3.14 -4.65
C THR A 83 -12.35 2.81 -4.93
N LEU A 84 -12.67 2.49 -6.20
CA LEU A 84 -14.01 2.07 -6.65
C LEU A 84 -14.18 0.54 -6.68
N LEU A 85 -13.08 -0.23 -6.51
CA LEU A 85 -13.10 -1.70 -6.56
C LEU A 85 -13.12 -2.30 -5.15
N TYR A 86 -14.28 -2.31 -4.53
CA TYR A 86 -14.51 -3.08 -3.32
C TYR A 86 -15.56 -4.18 -3.63
N PRO A 87 -15.29 -5.45 -3.40
CA PRO A 87 -14.18 -6.12 -2.71
C PRO A 87 -12.88 -6.22 -3.55
N PRO A 88 -11.73 -6.50 -2.91
CA PRO A 88 -10.47 -6.72 -3.62
C PRO A 88 -10.63 -7.82 -4.68
N SER A 89 -10.25 -7.53 -5.91
CA SER A 89 -10.38 -8.45 -7.03
C SER A 89 -9.04 -8.61 -7.73
N ILE A 90 -8.83 -9.80 -8.31
CA ILE A 90 -7.69 -10.04 -9.19
C ILE A 90 -8.12 -9.67 -10.60
N PHE A 91 -7.31 -8.86 -11.26
CA PHE A 91 -7.52 -8.54 -12.67
C PHE A 91 -6.36 -9.04 -13.51
N SER A 92 -6.71 -9.73 -14.59
CA SER A 92 -5.75 -10.24 -15.57
C SER A 92 -5.27 -9.11 -16.47
N TRP A 93 -4.01 -9.10 -16.81
CA TRP A 93 -3.41 -8.15 -17.73
C TRP A 93 -3.92 -8.27 -19.15
N GLN A 94 -4.21 -9.50 -19.60
CA GLN A 94 -4.75 -9.76 -20.93
C GLN A 94 -6.15 -9.15 -21.12
N THR A 95 -6.96 -9.11 -20.09
CA THR A 95 -8.34 -8.60 -20.19
C THR A 95 -8.45 -7.12 -19.88
N HIS A 96 -7.77 -6.63 -18.84
CA HIS A 96 -7.93 -5.26 -18.33
C HIS A 96 -6.87 -4.31 -18.90
N ILE A 97 -5.58 -4.66 -18.80
CA ILE A 97 -4.50 -3.76 -19.19
C ILE A 97 -4.40 -3.65 -20.71
N LYS A 98 -4.61 -4.75 -21.45
CA LYS A 98 -4.61 -4.73 -22.92
C LYS A 98 -5.64 -3.78 -23.50
N LYS A 99 -6.83 -3.69 -22.89
CA LYS A 99 -7.92 -2.81 -23.36
C LYS A 99 -7.68 -1.34 -23.00
N GLN A 100 -7.23 -1.07 -21.78
CA GLN A 100 -7.14 0.28 -21.23
C GLN A 100 -5.76 0.92 -21.43
N HIS A 101 -4.69 0.12 -21.42
CA HIS A 101 -3.30 0.55 -21.45
C HIS A 101 -2.43 -0.30 -22.42
N PRO A 102 -2.74 -0.32 -23.75
CA PRO A 102 -2.06 -1.21 -24.70
C PRO A 102 -0.56 -0.94 -24.83
N LYS A 103 -0.12 0.29 -24.64
CA LYS A 103 1.31 0.65 -24.69
C LYS A 103 2.09 0.10 -23.51
N THR A 104 1.47 0.07 -22.32
CA THR A 104 2.03 -0.56 -21.13
C THR A 104 2.29 -2.05 -21.36
N LEU A 105 1.32 -2.76 -21.97
CA LEU A 105 1.52 -4.16 -22.34
C LEU A 105 2.66 -4.33 -23.34
N SER A 106 2.75 -3.46 -24.36
CA SER A 106 3.85 -3.46 -25.33
C SER A 106 5.22 -3.27 -24.68
N TYR A 107 5.31 -2.38 -23.69
CA TYR A 107 6.53 -2.16 -22.91
C TYR A 107 6.97 -3.44 -22.17
N PHE A 108 6.04 -4.10 -21.47
CA PHE A 108 6.34 -5.34 -20.77
C PHE A 108 6.68 -6.50 -21.70
N ASN A 109 6.03 -6.59 -22.87
CA ASN A 109 6.36 -7.60 -23.89
C ASN A 109 7.82 -7.46 -24.38
N LYS A 110 8.33 -6.24 -24.56
CA LYS A 110 9.72 -5.98 -24.90
C LYS A 110 10.71 -6.45 -23.82
N LYS A 111 10.26 -6.56 -22.59
CA LYS A 111 11.03 -7.08 -21.43
C LYS A 111 10.81 -8.58 -21.20
N ASN A 112 10.24 -9.28 -22.18
CA ASN A 112 9.91 -10.71 -22.13
C ASN A 112 8.90 -11.07 -21.01
N ILE A 113 8.03 -10.13 -20.64
CA ILE A 113 6.90 -10.34 -19.76
C ILE A 113 5.66 -10.39 -20.63
N LYS A 114 5.05 -11.58 -20.75
CA LYS A 114 3.94 -11.81 -21.69
C LYS A 114 2.57 -11.79 -21.02
N ASP A 115 2.52 -12.13 -19.75
CA ASP A 115 1.26 -12.18 -19.01
C ASP A 115 1.46 -11.87 -17.53
N GLY A 116 0.36 -11.59 -16.86
CA GLY A 116 0.36 -11.30 -15.44
C GLY A 116 -1.03 -11.04 -14.89
N CYS A 117 -1.07 -10.91 -13.58
CA CYS A 117 -2.25 -10.45 -12.88
C CYS A 117 -1.86 -9.43 -11.81
N SER A 118 -2.83 -8.63 -11.43
CA SER A 118 -2.64 -7.64 -10.37
C SER A 118 -3.83 -7.64 -9.44
N THR A 119 -3.58 -7.24 -8.22
CA THR A 119 -4.60 -6.94 -7.22
C THR A 119 -4.23 -5.69 -6.47
N ILE A 120 -5.23 -5.00 -5.93
CA ILE A 120 -5.02 -3.82 -5.12
C ILE A 120 -5.46 -4.14 -3.72
N TYR A 121 -4.62 -3.78 -2.78
CA TYR A 121 -4.88 -3.93 -1.36
C TYR A 121 -4.75 -2.58 -0.67
N LYS A 122 -5.74 -2.26 0.17
CA LYS A 122 -5.71 -1.08 1.02
C LYS A 122 -5.20 -1.50 2.40
N THR A 123 -4.06 -0.95 2.80
CA THR A 123 -3.46 -1.27 4.11
C THR A 123 -4.27 -0.65 5.26
N PRO A 124 -4.11 -1.12 6.50
CA PRO A 124 -4.75 -0.50 7.66
C PRO A 124 -4.42 0.99 7.83
N LYS A 125 -3.36 1.46 7.19
CA LYS A 125 -2.94 2.88 7.17
C LYS A 125 -3.47 3.68 5.99
N ASP A 126 -4.50 3.17 5.33
CA ASP A 126 -5.14 3.82 4.18
C ASP A 126 -4.22 3.97 2.94
N GLU A 127 -3.08 3.25 2.89
CA GLU A 127 -2.21 3.21 1.73
C GLU A 127 -2.74 2.22 0.70
N ASN A 128 -2.77 2.61 -0.57
CA ASN A 128 -3.09 1.70 -1.66
C ASN A 128 -1.81 0.99 -2.13
N VAL A 129 -1.84 -0.33 -2.19
CA VAL A 129 -0.74 -1.15 -2.70
C VAL A 129 -1.22 -1.97 -3.88
N LEU A 130 -0.67 -1.69 -5.06
CA LEU A 130 -0.85 -2.52 -6.25
C LEU A 130 0.19 -3.64 -6.22
N CYS A 131 -0.28 -4.86 -6.02
CA CYS A 131 0.52 -6.07 -6.10
C CYS A 131 0.38 -6.65 -7.51
N SER A 132 1.47 -6.77 -8.23
CA SER A 132 1.48 -7.31 -9.59
C SER A 132 2.42 -8.51 -9.67
N PHE A 133 1.96 -9.54 -10.37
CA PHE A 133 2.68 -10.79 -10.58
C PHE A 133 2.80 -11.04 -12.07
N PHE A 134 3.98 -11.42 -12.53
CA PHE A 134 4.30 -11.50 -13.95
C PHE A 134 4.97 -12.81 -14.31
N ARG A 135 4.79 -13.23 -15.58
CA ARG A 135 5.44 -14.40 -16.15
C ARG A 135 5.92 -14.12 -17.60
N GLY A 136 6.96 -14.88 -18.00
CA GLY A 136 7.49 -14.83 -19.37
C GLY A 136 6.66 -15.61 -20.38
N GLU A 137 5.70 -16.39 -19.95
CA GLU A 137 4.82 -17.23 -20.78
C GLU A 137 3.35 -16.83 -20.60
N ASN A 138 2.53 -17.05 -21.61
CA ASN A 138 1.10 -16.81 -21.49
C ASN A 138 0.46 -17.79 -20.52
N LEU A 139 -0.52 -17.33 -19.73
CA LEU A 139 -1.36 -18.18 -18.90
C LEU A 139 -2.12 -19.17 -19.79
N THR A 140 -1.87 -20.46 -19.62
CA THR A 140 -2.71 -21.50 -20.22
C THR A 140 -3.96 -21.71 -19.36
N LYS A 141 -5.02 -22.28 -19.95
CA LYS A 141 -6.23 -22.61 -19.18
C LYS A 141 -5.95 -23.59 -18.01
N GLN A 142 -4.92 -24.41 -18.13
CA GLN A 142 -4.47 -25.32 -17.06
C GLN A 142 -3.78 -24.60 -15.90
N ASP A 143 -3.05 -23.51 -16.18
CA ASP A 143 -2.36 -22.74 -15.14
C ASP A 143 -3.34 -21.95 -14.27
N GLY A 144 -4.49 -21.53 -14.82
CA GLY A 144 -5.55 -20.84 -14.08
C GLY A 144 -6.24 -21.69 -13.01
N HIS A 145 -6.10 -23.04 -13.07
CA HIS A 145 -6.62 -23.93 -12.03
C HIS A 145 -5.65 -24.15 -10.86
N ASN A 146 -4.39 -23.77 -10.99
CA ASN A 146 -3.37 -23.95 -9.96
C ASN A 146 -3.24 -22.74 -9.01
N VAL A 147 -3.76 -21.59 -9.40
CA VAL A 147 -3.75 -20.39 -8.57
C VAL A 147 -5.17 -20.15 -8.08
N ASP A 148 -5.42 -20.53 -6.84
CA ASP A 148 -6.64 -20.15 -6.15
C ASP A 148 -6.64 -18.63 -5.91
N ASP A 149 -7.61 -17.94 -6.47
CA ASP A 149 -7.75 -16.47 -6.38
C ASP A 149 -7.72 -16.00 -4.93
N LEU A 150 -8.33 -16.72 -4.03
CA LEU A 150 -8.34 -16.40 -2.61
C LEU A 150 -6.93 -16.46 -2.01
N SER A 151 -6.14 -17.48 -2.35
CA SER A 151 -4.76 -17.63 -1.88
C SER A 151 -3.90 -16.48 -2.38
N LEU A 152 -4.06 -16.06 -3.64
CA LEU A 152 -3.30 -14.94 -4.20
C LEU A 152 -3.69 -13.60 -3.57
N LEU A 153 -4.98 -13.37 -3.31
CA LEU A 153 -5.46 -12.17 -2.61
C LEU A 153 -4.88 -12.08 -1.19
N LEU A 154 -4.88 -13.17 -0.46
CA LEU A 154 -4.38 -13.20 0.92
C LEU A 154 -2.85 -13.03 0.99
N ILE A 155 -2.10 -13.64 0.05
CA ILE A 155 -0.64 -13.43 -0.09
C ILE A 155 -0.38 -11.95 -0.42
N SER A 156 -1.13 -11.36 -1.35
CA SER A 156 -1.01 -9.95 -1.70
C SER A 156 -1.28 -9.04 -0.51
N ALA A 157 -2.27 -9.35 0.31
CA ALA A 157 -2.57 -8.62 1.54
C ALA A 157 -1.40 -8.68 2.54
N SER A 158 -0.86 -9.88 2.79
CA SER A 158 0.31 -10.06 3.66
C SER A 158 1.54 -9.31 3.13
N MET A 159 1.82 -9.42 1.81
CA MET A 159 2.90 -8.67 1.16
C MET A 159 2.73 -7.16 1.30
N ALA A 160 1.53 -6.63 1.05
CA ALA A 160 1.23 -5.22 1.13
C ALA A 160 1.38 -4.68 2.56
N CYS A 161 0.83 -5.38 3.56
CA CYS A 161 0.96 -5.02 4.97
C CYS A 161 2.43 -5.03 5.42
N LYS A 162 3.17 -6.08 5.06
CA LYS A 162 4.58 -6.19 5.43
C LYS A 162 5.45 -5.14 4.74
N TYR A 163 5.21 -4.90 3.45
CA TYR A 163 5.90 -3.84 2.72
C TYR A 163 5.61 -2.47 3.33
N SER A 164 4.35 -2.19 3.66
CA SER A 164 3.97 -0.96 4.36
C SER A 164 4.75 -0.81 5.66
N SER A 165 4.77 -1.83 6.52
CA SER A 165 5.45 -1.77 7.82
C SER A 165 6.97 -1.56 7.71
N LEU A 166 7.63 -2.19 6.72
CA LEU A 166 9.08 -2.08 6.51
C LEU A 166 9.50 -0.79 5.78
N THR A 167 8.56 -0.12 5.11
CA THR A 167 8.81 1.15 4.40
C THR A 167 8.27 2.35 5.16
N GLU A 168 7.80 2.13 6.37
CA GLU A 168 7.63 3.25 7.28
C GLU A 168 8.99 3.92 7.35
N SER A 169 9.07 5.12 6.80
CA SER A 169 10.16 6.00 7.16
C SER A 169 10.13 6.00 8.68
N ASN A 170 11.26 5.68 9.29
CA ASN A 170 11.52 5.97 10.69
C ASN A 170 11.39 7.51 10.85
N ASN A 171 10.17 8.01 10.72
CA ASN A 171 9.81 9.21 11.40
C ASN A 171 9.82 8.76 12.85
N ASP A 172 10.99 8.95 13.50
CA ASP A 172 11.18 8.80 14.95
C ASP A 172 10.25 9.74 15.74
N SER A 173 9.22 10.24 15.09
CA SER A 173 8.16 11.03 15.69
C SER A 173 7.34 10.11 16.57
N PRO A 174 7.33 10.31 17.88
CA PRO A 174 6.54 9.49 18.78
C PRO A 174 5.06 9.54 18.35
N PRO A 175 4.31 8.44 18.52
CA PRO A 175 2.91 8.40 18.18
C PRO A 175 2.13 9.48 18.95
N LEU A 176 1.00 9.91 18.39
CA LEU A 176 0.11 10.81 19.10
C LEU A 176 -0.38 10.14 20.38
N THR A 177 -0.33 10.89 21.49
CA THR A 177 -0.91 10.44 22.76
C THR A 177 -2.43 10.41 22.67
N ILE A 178 -3.08 9.68 23.57
CA ILE A 178 -4.55 9.63 23.65
C ILE A 178 -5.13 11.05 23.74
N ARG A 179 -4.48 11.93 24.49
CA ARG A 179 -4.92 13.33 24.64
C ARG A 179 -4.77 14.14 23.37
N GLU A 180 -3.70 13.94 22.63
CA GLU A 180 -3.46 14.59 21.34
C GLU A 180 -4.48 14.11 20.28
N VAL A 181 -4.80 12.83 20.27
CA VAL A 181 -5.88 12.27 19.40
C VAL A 181 -7.23 12.90 19.74
N GLU A 182 -7.57 13.03 21.02
CA GLU A 182 -8.82 13.64 21.46
C GLU A 182 -8.91 15.12 21.03
N ILE A 183 -7.84 15.89 21.23
CA ILE A 183 -7.75 17.29 20.79
C ILE A 183 -7.90 17.38 19.27
N MET A 184 -7.26 16.48 18.52
CA MET A 184 -7.35 16.44 17.06
C MET A 184 -8.77 16.12 16.56
N ARG A 185 -9.51 15.24 17.23
CA ARG A 185 -10.90 14.95 16.90
C ARG A 185 -11.78 16.20 17.03
N TRP A 186 -11.71 16.90 18.16
CA TRP A 186 -12.44 18.17 18.32
C TRP A 186 -11.99 19.24 17.30
N ALA A 187 -10.68 19.28 17.02
CA ALA A 187 -10.14 20.19 16.02
C ALA A 187 -10.66 19.86 14.61
N SER A 188 -10.86 18.59 14.26
CA SER A 188 -11.43 18.18 12.97
C SER A 188 -12.91 18.55 12.81
N GLU A 189 -13.64 18.68 13.93
CA GLU A 189 -15.02 19.20 13.97
C GLU A 189 -15.10 20.73 13.92
N GLY A 190 -13.97 21.41 13.72
CA GLY A 190 -13.91 22.88 13.59
C GLY A 190 -13.83 23.65 14.91
N LYS A 191 -13.65 22.98 16.06
CA LYS A 191 -13.54 23.66 17.35
C LYS A 191 -12.27 24.47 17.46
N THR A 192 -12.36 25.65 18.06
CA THR A 192 -11.22 26.49 18.39
C THR A 192 -10.46 25.95 19.60
N SER A 193 -9.23 26.45 19.85
CA SER A 193 -8.49 26.05 21.06
C SER A 193 -9.23 26.45 22.35
N SER A 194 -10.00 27.55 22.32
CA SER A 194 -10.83 27.96 23.45
C SER A 194 -12.01 27.01 23.69
N ASP A 195 -12.68 26.60 22.60
CA ASP A 195 -13.81 25.64 22.70
C ASP A 195 -13.33 24.30 23.23
N ILE A 196 -12.18 23.80 22.70
CA ILE A 196 -11.57 22.54 23.14
C ILE A 196 -11.17 22.63 24.61
N ALA A 197 -10.59 23.77 25.03
CA ALA A 197 -10.24 24.01 26.43
C ALA A 197 -11.45 23.90 27.37
N ASN A 198 -12.56 24.51 26.97
CA ASN A 198 -13.82 24.42 27.73
C ASN A 198 -14.36 22.98 27.78
N ILE A 199 -14.39 22.27 26.63
CA ILE A 199 -14.88 20.88 26.55
C ILE A 199 -14.05 19.94 27.41
N LEU A 200 -12.72 20.11 27.39
CA LEU A 200 -11.79 19.21 28.03
C LEU A 200 -11.39 19.64 29.45
N HIS A 201 -11.99 20.75 29.96
CA HIS A 201 -11.68 21.35 31.26
C HIS A 201 -10.20 21.66 31.46
N LEU A 202 -9.56 22.25 30.44
CA LEU A 202 -8.16 22.66 30.43
C LEU A 202 -8.03 24.17 30.15
N SER A 203 -6.81 24.67 30.29
CA SER A 203 -6.50 26.02 29.81
C SER A 203 -6.27 26.05 28.28
N THR A 204 -6.60 27.17 27.64
CA THR A 204 -6.30 27.37 26.21
C THR A 204 -4.81 27.25 25.91
N SER A 205 -3.95 27.66 26.85
CA SER A 205 -2.50 27.50 26.72
C SER A 205 -2.08 26.03 26.69
N THR A 206 -2.72 25.18 27.50
CA THR A 206 -2.48 23.72 27.49
C THR A 206 -2.89 23.10 26.13
N ILE A 207 -4.03 23.51 25.57
CA ILE A 207 -4.46 23.04 24.26
C ILE A 207 -3.46 23.47 23.17
N ASN A 208 -3.01 24.73 23.21
CA ASN A 208 -2.04 25.22 22.23
C ASN A 208 -0.70 24.48 22.35
N PHE A 209 -0.25 24.17 23.56
CA PHE A 209 0.95 23.35 23.79
C PHE A 209 0.81 21.93 23.16
N HIS A 210 -0.31 21.25 23.40
CA HIS A 210 -0.58 19.97 22.75
C HIS A 210 -0.65 20.09 21.23
N MET A 211 -1.27 21.16 20.70
CA MET A 211 -1.34 21.40 19.28
C MET A 211 0.06 21.58 18.67
N GLN A 212 0.95 22.32 19.32
CA GLN A 212 2.33 22.47 18.86
C GLN A 212 3.05 21.11 18.81
N ASN A 213 2.94 20.30 19.83
CA ASN A 213 3.51 18.94 19.86
C ASN A 213 2.95 18.06 18.72
N ILE A 214 1.66 18.18 18.42
CA ILE A 214 1.01 17.46 17.30
C ILE A 214 1.64 17.91 15.97
N LEU A 215 1.81 19.22 15.75
CA LEU A 215 2.42 19.72 14.50
C LEU A 215 3.83 19.19 14.31
N GLU A 216 4.63 19.17 15.36
CA GLU A 216 5.99 18.63 15.35
C GLU A 216 5.98 17.11 15.07
N LYS A 217 5.17 16.35 15.80
CA LYS A 217 5.03 14.89 15.61
C LYS A 217 4.54 14.52 14.21
N LEU A 218 3.63 15.28 13.64
CA LEU A 218 3.14 15.04 12.30
C LEU A 218 4.02 15.68 11.22
N ALA A 219 5.05 16.45 11.58
CA ALA A 219 5.92 17.18 10.66
C ALA A 219 5.11 18.01 9.64
N VAL A 220 4.20 18.85 10.14
CA VAL A 220 3.32 19.71 9.33
C VAL A 220 3.30 21.15 9.83
N PRO A 221 3.06 22.12 8.95
CA PRO A 221 3.23 23.54 9.30
C PRO A 221 2.06 24.16 10.06
N ASN A 222 0.87 23.53 10.07
CA ASN A 222 -0.33 24.15 10.67
C ASN A 222 -1.42 23.12 11.00
N LYS A 223 -2.42 23.55 11.78
CA LYS A 223 -3.57 22.75 12.25
C LYS A 223 -4.33 22.08 11.08
N VAL A 224 -4.55 22.78 9.98
CA VAL A 224 -5.31 22.23 8.83
C VAL A 224 -4.53 21.09 8.19
N ALA A 225 -3.23 21.25 7.98
CA ALA A 225 -2.37 20.19 7.46
C ALA A 225 -2.27 18.99 8.43
N ALA A 226 -2.28 19.25 9.75
CA ALA A 226 -2.30 18.20 10.76
C ALA A 226 -3.57 17.37 10.69
N ILE A 227 -4.74 18.02 10.61
CA ILE A 227 -6.03 17.36 10.47
C ILE A 227 -6.07 16.52 9.20
N ALA A 228 -5.73 17.12 8.04
CA ALA A 228 -5.70 16.41 6.77
C ALA A 228 -4.80 15.17 6.82
N LYS A 229 -3.59 15.31 7.37
CA LYS A 229 -2.66 14.19 7.51
C LYS A 229 -3.17 13.13 8.46
N ALA A 230 -3.74 13.51 9.61
CA ALA A 230 -4.27 12.58 10.59
C ALA A 230 -5.44 11.76 10.05
N ILE A 231 -6.35 12.37 9.30
CA ILE A 231 -7.45 11.68 8.62
C ILE A 231 -6.89 10.72 7.56
N CYS A 232 -5.98 11.19 6.69
CA CYS A 232 -5.39 10.37 5.63
C CYS A 232 -4.67 9.11 6.14
N TYR A 233 -4.09 9.16 7.33
CA TYR A 233 -3.41 8.02 7.96
C TYR A 233 -4.25 7.29 9.00
N ASN A 234 -5.54 7.60 9.09
CA ASN A 234 -6.49 6.97 10.02
C ASN A 234 -6.02 7.04 11.49
N LEU A 235 -5.48 8.20 11.89
CA LEU A 235 -5.00 8.45 13.25
C LEU A 235 -6.10 8.99 14.17
N ILE A 236 -7.18 9.52 13.58
CA ILE A 236 -8.34 10.11 14.28
C ILE A 236 -9.65 9.61 13.71
#